data_bd55eda30b28435234e572fcd1768677
#
_entry.id   bd55eda30b28435234e572fcd1768677
#
_cell.length_a   1.000
_cell.length_b   1.000
_cell.length_c   1.000
_cell.angle_alpha   90.00
_cell.angle_beta   90.00
_cell.angle_gamma   90.00
#
_symmetry.space_group_name_H-M   'P 1'
#
loop_
_entity.id
_entity.type
_entity.pdbx_description
1 polymer ?
#
loop_
_entity_poly.entity_id
_entity_poly.type
_entity_poly.pdbx_seq_one_letter_code
_entity_poly.pdbx_strand_id
1 'polypeptide(L)'
;MEQKAYKIFIIEDSDKDRELLEKSLASYNLFQVVGCLPGGSGALALIQSLHPDLLFIDVELPGLPGYEIVNKLHDVIMWDMKVVFYTAYPQYMLEAIRSAAFDFLLKTFEMKELDLIINRFVQAKIEKKGEVNIVNAMRGIEGESGKGTFSIQLPTGEIRVLRLSEIGYFKFNASRRCWEVFLFIQKLLAMRSSINAMNILGFSSQFVQIHKSYIINIQHLAMIDGDECIMYPPFNGERLPISSKYKKALQSSFIQL
;
A
#
# COMPACT_ATOMS: atom_id res chain seq x y z
N MET A 1 16.96 20.79 -13.27
CA MET A 1 17.29 19.38 -13.02
C MET A 1 16.19 18.55 -13.68
N GLU A 2 16.50 17.81 -14.75
CA GLU A 2 15.55 16.90 -15.38
C GLU A 2 15.14 15.84 -14.36
N GLN A 3 13.85 15.76 -14.10
CA GLN A 3 13.30 14.74 -13.21
C GLN A 3 13.35 13.41 -13.96
N LYS A 4 14.26 12.51 -13.55
CA LYS A 4 14.44 11.20 -14.16
C LYS A 4 13.14 10.42 -14.07
N ALA A 5 12.56 10.02 -15.21
CA ALA A 5 11.34 9.23 -15.28
C ALA A 5 11.53 7.86 -14.60
N TYR A 6 10.51 7.38 -13.92
CA TYR A 6 10.48 6.02 -13.39
C TYR A 6 10.30 5.01 -14.53
N LYS A 7 11.06 3.95 -14.49
CA LYS A 7 11.06 2.90 -15.52
C LYS A 7 10.01 1.84 -15.20
N ILE A 8 9.16 1.55 -16.18
CA ILE A 8 8.16 0.47 -16.10
C ILE A 8 8.55 -0.66 -17.02
N PHE A 9 8.40 -1.90 -16.57
CA PHE A 9 8.49 -3.11 -17.38
C PHE A 9 7.15 -3.85 -17.32
N ILE A 10 6.73 -4.46 -18.46
CA ILE A 10 5.43 -5.14 -18.57
C ILE A 10 5.67 -6.58 -19.05
N ILE A 11 5.02 -7.56 -18.41
CA ILE A 11 4.97 -8.95 -18.86
C ILE A 11 3.50 -9.33 -19.01
N GLU A 12 3.05 -9.44 -20.26
CA GLU A 12 1.65 -9.61 -20.65
C GLU A 12 1.58 -10.29 -22.02
N ASP A 13 0.91 -11.42 -22.10
CA ASP A 13 0.82 -12.20 -23.35
C ASP A 13 -0.28 -11.71 -24.30
N SER A 14 -1.34 -11.08 -23.78
CA SER A 14 -2.39 -10.46 -24.57
C SER A 14 -1.90 -9.13 -25.16
N ASP A 15 -1.73 -9.06 -26.46
CA ASP A 15 -1.37 -7.81 -27.15
C ASP A 15 -2.36 -6.67 -26.85
N LYS A 16 -3.66 -6.98 -26.80
CA LYS A 16 -4.72 -6.02 -26.51
C LYS A 16 -4.58 -5.41 -25.10
N ASP A 17 -4.35 -6.26 -24.09
CA ASP A 17 -4.28 -5.81 -22.70
C ASP A 17 -2.95 -5.09 -22.44
N ARG A 18 -1.87 -5.54 -23.08
CA ARG A 18 -0.57 -4.85 -23.06
C ARG A 18 -0.67 -3.44 -23.65
N GLU A 19 -1.26 -3.30 -24.86
CA GLU A 19 -1.46 -1.99 -25.48
C GLU A 19 -2.36 -1.06 -24.65
N LEU A 20 -3.42 -1.60 -24.04
CA LEU A 20 -4.29 -0.82 -23.15
C LEU A 20 -3.51 -0.25 -21.97
N LEU A 21 -2.72 -1.09 -21.31
CA LEU A 21 -1.90 -0.67 -20.19
C LEU A 21 -0.83 0.34 -20.60
N GLU A 22 -0.11 0.10 -21.71
CA GLU A 22 0.90 1.03 -22.23
C GLU A 22 0.30 2.41 -22.56
N LYS A 23 -0.85 2.44 -23.26
CA LYS A 23 -1.56 3.69 -23.60
C LYS A 23 -2.02 4.42 -22.33
N SER A 24 -2.50 3.69 -21.33
CA SER A 24 -2.91 4.28 -20.05
C SER A 24 -1.73 4.86 -19.28
N LEU A 25 -0.60 4.15 -19.24
CA LEU A 25 0.62 4.60 -18.59
C LEU A 25 1.28 5.80 -19.28
N ALA A 26 1.13 5.93 -20.59
CA ALA A 26 1.64 7.07 -21.36
C ALA A 26 1.03 8.43 -20.96
N SER A 27 -0.12 8.43 -20.26
CA SER A 27 -0.73 9.64 -19.72
C SER A 27 0.04 10.25 -18.53
N TYR A 28 0.97 9.49 -17.94
CA TYR A 28 1.75 9.93 -16.78
C TYR A 28 3.18 10.31 -17.17
N ASN A 29 3.48 11.59 -17.26
CA ASN A 29 4.79 12.13 -17.67
C ASN A 29 5.99 11.69 -16.80
N LEU A 30 5.71 11.17 -15.58
CA LEU A 30 6.72 10.70 -14.64
C LEU A 30 7.21 9.28 -14.94
N PHE A 31 6.63 8.58 -15.91
CA PHE A 31 6.89 7.18 -16.19
C PHE A 31 7.31 6.94 -17.64
N GLN A 32 8.15 5.93 -17.81
CA GLN A 32 8.59 5.45 -19.12
C GLN A 32 8.51 3.92 -19.16
N VAL A 33 7.76 3.35 -20.07
CA VAL A 33 7.81 1.91 -20.37
C VAL A 33 9.12 1.63 -21.09
N VAL A 34 10.01 0.86 -20.45
CA VAL A 34 11.35 0.56 -20.95
C VAL A 34 11.43 -0.82 -21.61
N GLY A 35 10.41 -1.64 -21.48
CA GLY A 35 10.34 -2.93 -22.14
C GLY A 35 9.04 -3.67 -21.83
N CYS A 36 8.67 -4.56 -22.78
CA CYS A 36 7.53 -5.44 -22.68
C CYS A 36 7.92 -6.85 -23.14
N LEU A 37 7.33 -7.87 -22.54
CA LEU A 37 7.47 -9.26 -22.94
C LEU A 37 6.11 -9.96 -22.94
N PRO A 38 5.87 -10.89 -23.89
CA PRO A 38 4.64 -11.69 -23.91
C PRO A 38 4.69 -12.90 -22.97
N GLY A 39 5.72 -13.04 -22.14
CA GLY A 39 5.89 -14.16 -21.24
C GLY A 39 7.19 -14.11 -20.44
N GLY A 40 7.38 -15.10 -19.58
CA GLY A 40 8.49 -15.13 -18.61
C GLY A 40 9.86 -15.45 -19.20
N SER A 41 9.94 -15.94 -20.46
CA SER A 41 11.22 -16.28 -21.08
C SER A 41 12.09 -15.04 -21.28
N GLY A 42 13.31 -15.05 -20.73
CA GLY A 42 14.24 -13.92 -20.78
C GLY A 42 13.91 -12.74 -19.86
N ALA A 43 12.80 -12.79 -19.13
CA ALA A 43 12.36 -11.69 -18.25
C ALA A 43 13.41 -11.31 -17.21
N LEU A 44 14.02 -12.29 -16.54
CA LEU A 44 15.03 -12.05 -15.51
C LEU A 44 16.21 -11.25 -16.06
N ALA A 45 16.76 -11.65 -17.20
CA ALA A 45 17.92 -10.99 -17.81
C ALA A 45 17.61 -9.55 -18.24
N LEU A 46 16.43 -9.33 -18.86
CA LEU A 46 16.02 -7.98 -19.28
C LEU A 46 15.73 -7.07 -18.08
N ILE A 47 15.03 -7.55 -17.08
CA ILE A 47 14.75 -6.81 -15.85
C ILE A 47 16.06 -6.42 -15.14
N GLN A 48 17.01 -7.36 -15.04
CA GLN A 48 18.33 -7.09 -14.47
C GLN A 48 19.13 -6.06 -15.29
N SER A 49 18.98 -6.04 -16.61
CA SER A 49 19.71 -5.07 -17.46
C SER A 49 19.06 -3.68 -17.46
N LEU A 50 17.73 -3.62 -17.46
CA LEU A 50 16.97 -2.36 -17.58
C LEU A 50 16.76 -1.66 -16.22
N HIS A 51 16.82 -2.41 -15.12
CA HIS A 51 16.58 -1.91 -13.76
C HIS A 51 15.25 -1.11 -13.66
N PRO A 52 14.08 -1.73 -13.95
CA PRO A 52 12.81 -1.04 -13.82
C PRO A 52 12.50 -0.72 -12.35
N ASP A 53 11.77 0.35 -12.13
CA ASP A 53 11.25 0.75 -10.82
C ASP A 53 9.92 0.06 -10.50
N LEU A 54 9.15 -0.27 -11.55
CA LEU A 54 7.81 -0.85 -11.45
C LEU A 54 7.65 -1.95 -12.51
N LEU A 55 7.17 -3.11 -12.09
CA LEU A 55 6.85 -4.25 -12.94
C LEU A 55 5.33 -4.46 -12.91
N PHE A 56 4.69 -4.45 -14.08
CA PHE A 56 3.35 -5.03 -14.27
C PHE A 56 3.50 -6.43 -14.85
N ILE A 57 2.82 -7.41 -14.26
CA ILE A 57 2.94 -8.80 -14.68
C ILE A 57 1.60 -9.52 -14.59
N ASP A 58 1.21 -10.21 -15.69
CA ASP A 58 0.07 -11.12 -15.61
C ASP A 58 0.43 -12.35 -14.77
N VAL A 59 -0.56 -12.87 -14.08
CA VAL A 59 -0.46 -14.11 -13.31
C VAL A 59 -0.46 -15.33 -14.24
N GLU A 60 -1.33 -15.34 -15.24
CA GLU A 60 -1.43 -16.42 -16.22
C GLU A 60 -0.60 -16.11 -17.47
N LEU A 61 0.63 -16.60 -17.49
CA LEU A 61 1.54 -16.45 -18.60
C LEU A 61 1.89 -17.82 -19.21
N PRO A 62 2.18 -17.88 -20.51
CA PRO A 62 2.65 -19.11 -21.15
C PRO A 62 3.91 -19.66 -20.49
N GLY A 63 3.86 -20.91 -20.09
CA GLY A 63 4.99 -21.67 -19.56
C GLY A 63 5.18 -21.53 -18.05
N LEU A 64 5.39 -20.33 -17.54
CA LEU A 64 5.63 -20.10 -16.10
C LEU A 64 4.68 -19.03 -15.57
N PRO A 65 3.90 -19.35 -14.53
CA PRO A 65 3.01 -18.35 -13.90
C PRO A 65 3.75 -17.12 -13.39
N GLY A 66 3.10 -15.94 -13.46
CA GLY A 66 3.71 -14.67 -13.09
C GLY A 66 4.22 -14.62 -11.64
N TYR A 67 3.52 -15.24 -10.70
CA TYR A 67 3.96 -15.31 -9.29
C TYR A 67 5.25 -16.11 -9.10
N GLU A 68 5.51 -17.15 -9.92
CA GLU A 68 6.78 -17.87 -9.89
C GLU A 68 7.93 -17.04 -10.46
N ILE A 69 7.66 -16.23 -11.50
CA ILE A 69 8.63 -15.28 -12.03
C ILE A 69 8.99 -14.25 -10.95
N VAL A 70 7.99 -13.70 -10.26
CA VAL A 70 8.20 -12.75 -9.16
C VAL A 70 9.03 -13.35 -8.03
N ASN A 71 8.77 -14.61 -7.63
CA ASN A 71 9.57 -15.29 -6.62
C ASN A 71 11.04 -15.42 -7.04
N LYS A 72 11.31 -15.81 -8.29
CA LYS A 72 12.68 -15.85 -8.82
C LYS A 72 13.34 -14.48 -8.90
N LEU A 73 12.58 -13.43 -9.18
CA LEU A 73 13.07 -12.04 -9.19
C LEU A 73 13.48 -11.58 -7.79
N HIS A 74 12.75 -11.97 -6.73
CA HIS A 74 13.10 -11.64 -5.34
C HIS A 74 14.48 -12.12 -4.94
N ASP A 75 14.94 -13.25 -5.48
CA ASP A 75 16.26 -13.82 -5.18
C ASP A 75 17.42 -13.07 -5.86
N VAL A 76 17.15 -12.35 -6.95
CA VAL A 76 18.19 -11.75 -7.81
C VAL A 76 18.15 -10.24 -7.90
N ILE A 77 17.04 -9.60 -7.48
CA ILE A 77 16.89 -8.14 -7.52
C ILE A 77 17.40 -7.52 -6.24
N MET A 78 18.39 -6.63 -6.37
CA MET A 78 19.02 -5.91 -5.26
C MET A 78 18.59 -4.44 -5.17
N TRP A 79 17.60 -3.99 -5.98
CA TRP A 79 17.06 -2.63 -5.95
C TRP A 79 15.57 -2.62 -5.62
N ASP A 80 15.01 -1.45 -5.31
CA ASP A 80 13.62 -1.28 -4.93
C ASP A 80 12.69 -1.27 -6.15
N MET A 81 12.48 -2.42 -6.77
CA MET A 81 11.44 -2.62 -7.78
C MET A 81 10.12 -2.96 -7.08
N LYS A 82 9.03 -2.34 -7.50
CA LYS A 82 7.67 -2.69 -7.08
C LYS A 82 7.02 -3.59 -8.13
N VAL A 83 6.19 -4.53 -7.67
CA VAL A 83 5.48 -5.48 -8.54
C VAL A 83 3.98 -5.26 -8.40
N VAL A 84 3.31 -5.09 -9.53
CA VAL A 84 1.84 -5.03 -9.63
C VAL A 84 1.39 -6.22 -10.48
N PHE A 85 0.54 -7.08 -9.94
CA PHE A 85 -0.11 -8.09 -10.76
C PHE A 85 -1.23 -7.45 -11.57
N TYR A 86 -1.22 -7.69 -12.89
CA TYR A 86 -2.21 -7.20 -13.84
C TYR A 86 -2.88 -8.40 -14.51
N THR A 87 -4.06 -8.80 -14.03
CA THR A 87 -4.69 -10.05 -14.45
C THR A 87 -6.21 -9.96 -14.52
N ALA A 88 -6.83 -10.83 -15.33
CA ALA A 88 -8.28 -10.97 -15.41
C ALA A 88 -8.87 -11.78 -14.24
N TYR A 89 -8.05 -12.39 -13.40
CA TYR A 89 -8.45 -13.42 -12.44
C TYR A 89 -8.34 -12.97 -10.99
N PRO A 90 -9.44 -12.52 -10.34
CA PRO A 90 -9.41 -12.01 -8.98
C PRO A 90 -9.06 -13.06 -7.92
N GLN A 91 -9.21 -14.37 -8.22
CA GLN A 91 -8.84 -15.45 -7.32
C GLN A 91 -7.35 -15.50 -6.98
N TYR A 92 -6.48 -14.92 -7.82
CA TYR A 92 -5.04 -14.85 -7.58
C TYR A 92 -4.60 -13.72 -6.65
N MET A 93 -5.55 -12.96 -6.12
CA MET A 93 -5.22 -11.88 -5.17
C MET A 93 -4.49 -12.41 -3.93
N LEU A 94 -4.82 -13.62 -3.48
CA LEU A 94 -4.15 -14.24 -2.34
C LEU A 94 -2.68 -14.59 -2.63
N GLU A 95 -2.39 -15.08 -3.83
CA GLU A 95 -1.03 -15.37 -4.31
C GLU A 95 -0.22 -14.08 -4.47
N ALA A 96 -0.85 -13.02 -4.97
CA ALA A 96 -0.23 -11.70 -5.06
C ALA A 96 0.20 -11.18 -3.67
N ILE A 97 -0.67 -11.32 -2.67
CA ILE A 97 -0.35 -10.96 -1.28
C ILE A 97 0.80 -11.80 -0.73
N ARG A 98 0.80 -13.12 -0.97
CA ARG A 98 1.85 -14.05 -0.49
C ARG A 98 3.21 -13.79 -1.13
N SER A 99 3.24 -13.36 -2.40
CA SER A 99 4.46 -12.95 -3.10
C SER A 99 4.90 -11.53 -2.79
N ALA A 100 4.33 -10.90 -1.75
CA ALA A 100 4.62 -9.53 -1.34
C ALA A 100 4.53 -8.51 -2.49
N ALA A 101 3.57 -8.70 -3.40
CA ALA A 101 3.28 -7.74 -4.45
C ALA A 101 2.97 -6.36 -3.87
N PHE A 102 3.36 -5.33 -4.58
CA PHE A 102 3.07 -3.94 -4.21
C PHE A 102 1.58 -3.63 -4.35
N ASP A 103 0.95 -4.13 -5.43
CA ASP A 103 -0.46 -3.93 -5.71
C ASP A 103 -1.01 -4.98 -6.69
N PHE A 104 -2.30 -4.86 -7.00
CA PHE A 104 -3.05 -5.76 -7.88
C PHE A 104 -4.02 -4.92 -8.72
N LEU A 105 -3.98 -5.08 -10.06
CA LEU A 105 -4.85 -4.41 -11.03
C LEU A 105 -5.65 -5.44 -11.80
N LEU A 106 -6.97 -5.38 -11.71
CA LEU A 106 -7.85 -6.27 -12.48
C LEU A 106 -8.00 -5.78 -13.92
N LYS A 107 -7.98 -6.70 -14.89
CA LYS A 107 -8.46 -6.48 -16.26
C LYS A 107 -9.99 -6.63 -16.27
N THR A 108 -10.75 -5.77 -16.87
CA THR A 108 -10.48 -4.44 -17.40
C THR A 108 -10.57 -3.41 -16.30
N PHE A 109 -9.58 -2.55 -16.15
CA PHE A 109 -9.54 -1.55 -15.09
C PHE A 109 -10.16 -0.22 -15.54
N GLU A 110 -10.62 0.57 -14.57
CA GLU A 110 -10.88 1.99 -14.74
C GLU A 110 -9.61 2.80 -14.47
N MET A 111 -9.46 3.97 -15.15
CA MET A 111 -8.30 4.84 -14.92
C MET A 111 -8.09 5.19 -13.45
N LYS A 112 -9.18 5.33 -12.67
CA LYS A 112 -9.10 5.59 -11.22
C LYS A 112 -8.31 4.51 -10.44
N GLU A 113 -8.41 3.24 -10.85
CA GLU A 113 -7.71 2.13 -10.20
C GLU A 113 -6.22 2.22 -10.51
N LEU A 114 -5.87 2.52 -11.76
CA LEU A 114 -4.47 2.76 -12.14
C LEU A 114 -3.91 4.01 -11.44
N ASP A 115 -4.68 5.11 -11.34
CA ASP A 115 -4.32 6.33 -10.61
C ASP A 115 -3.96 6.03 -9.15
N LEU A 116 -4.73 5.18 -8.47
CA LEU A 116 -4.45 4.78 -7.09
C LEU A 116 -3.10 4.07 -6.98
N ILE A 117 -2.82 3.12 -7.86
CA ILE A 117 -1.55 2.37 -7.89
C ILE A 117 -0.38 3.31 -8.15
N ILE A 118 -0.50 4.17 -9.17
CA ILE A 118 0.54 5.13 -9.55
C ILE A 118 0.82 6.13 -8.42
N ASN A 119 -0.22 6.68 -7.79
CA ASN A 119 -0.06 7.59 -6.66
C ASN A 119 0.62 6.91 -5.47
N ARG A 120 0.22 5.69 -5.11
CA ARG A 120 0.86 4.90 -4.06
C ARG A 120 2.34 4.62 -4.37
N PHE A 121 2.65 4.29 -5.62
CA PHE A 121 4.03 4.07 -6.05
C PHE A 121 4.88 5.35 -5.91
N VAL A 122 4.39 6.48 -6.39
CA VAL A 122 5.10 7.77 -6.29
C VAL A 122 5.32 8.14 -4.82
N GLN A 123 4.31 7.99 -3.96
CA GLN A 123 4.45 8.24 -2.53
C GLN A 123 5.51 7.33 -1.90
N ALA A 124 5.50 6.03 -2.18
CA ALA A 124 6.50 5.09 -1.67
C ALA A 124 7.94 5.45 -2.10
N LYS A 125 8.11 5.99 -3.32
CA LYS A 125 9.42 6.43 -3.82
C LYS A 125 9.88 7.77 -3.20
N ILE A 126 8.95 8.68 -2.93
CA ILE A 126 9.23 9.97 -2.25
C ILE A 126 9.64 9.72 -0.79
N GLU A 127 8.92 8.86 -0.08
CA GLU A 127 9.22 8.47 1.29
C GLU A 127 10.63 7.88 1.41
N LYS A 128 11.03 6.97 0.53
CA LYS A 128 12.40 6.43 0.49
C LYS A 128 13.47 7.49 0.22
N LYS A 129 13.19 8.46 -0.66
CA LYS A 129 14.12 9.58 -0.89
C LYS A 129 14.21 10.50 0.33
N GLY A 130 13.12 10.61 1.12
CA GLY A 130 13.10 11.34 2.38
C GLY A 130 13.89 10.63 3.50
N GLU A 131 13.86 9.29 3.57
CA GLU A 131 14.59 8.50 4.55
C GLU A 131 16.12 8.71 4.47
N VAL A 132 16.67 8.90 3.28
CA VAL A 132 18.12 9.22 3.11
C VAL A 132 18.48 10.59 3.69
N ASN A 133 17.54 11.53 3.76
CA ASN A 133 17.77 12.84 4.39
C ASN A 133 17.47 12.83 5.91
N ILE A 134 16.65 11.91 6.41
CA ILE A 134 16.27 11.84 7.83
C ILE A 134 17.43 11.32 8.71
N VAL A 135 18.25 10.41 8.20
CA VAL A 135 19.46 9.95 8.93
C VAL A 135 20.45 11.11 9.16
N ASN A 136 20.47 12.10 8.28
CA ASN A 136 21.27 13.31 8.45
C ASN A 136 20.57 14.42 9.25
N ALA A 137 19.24 14.38 9.39
CA ALA A 137 18.45 15.39 10.11
C ALA A 137 18.20 15.04 11.59
N MET A 138 18.49 13.81 12.03
CA MET A 138 18.38 13.42 13.45
C MET A 138 19.47 14.03 14.36
N ARG A 139 20.27 14.97 13.85
CA ARG A 139 21.24 15.75 14.65
C ARG A 139 20.79 17.19 14.97
N GLY A 140 19.53 17.44 15.05
CA GLY A 140 18.98 18.71 15.53
C GLY A 140 17.91 19.26 14.61
N ILE A 141 16.70 19.25 15.11
CA ILE A 141 15.72 20.34 15.09
C ILE A 141 14.43 19.75 15.71
N GLU A 142 14.06 20.27 16.84
CA GLU A 142 12.69 20.22 17.38
C GLU A 142 11.81 21.06 16.45
N GLY A 143 10.65 20.50 16.06
CA GLY A 143 9.55 21.27 15.41
C GLY A 143 9.27 20.86 13.98
N GLU A 144 8.29 20.08 13.85
CA GLU A 144 7.18 19.96 12.93
C GLU A 144 6.74 18.52 12.73
N SER A 145 5.57 18.25 13.31
CA SER A 145 4.87 16.97 13.29
C SER A 145 4.66 16.42 11.88
N GLY A 146 5.07 15.15 11.67
CA GLY A 146 4.24 14.23 10.94
C GLY A 146 4.42 14.10 9.46
N LYS A 147 5.52 13.51 9.01
CA LYS A 147 5.55 12.94 7.66
C LYS A 147 5.57 11.41 7.72
N GLY A 148 4.38 10.81 7.83
CA GLY A 148 4.11 9.47 7.35
C GLY A 148 4.58 8.28 8.19
N THR A 149 5.45 8.42 9.18
CA THR A 149 5.95 7.32 10.00
C THR A 149 5.85 7.63 11.49
N PHE A 150 5.57 6.61 12.30
CA PHE A 150 5.64 6.71 13.76
C PHE A 150 6.17 5.41 14.36
N SER A 151 6.73 5.50 15.56
CA SER A 151 7.22 4.34 16.28
C SER A 151 6.22 3.92 17.34
N ILE A 152 5.99 2.62 17.44
CA ILE A 152 5.26 2.00 18.55
C ILE A 152 6.21 1.12 19.34
N GLN A 153 6.07 1.16 20.67
CA GLN A 153 6.76 0.21 21.52
C GLN A 153 5.82 -0.94 21.87
N LEU A 154 6.24 -2.15 21.52
CA LEU A 154 5.51 -3.37 21.80
C LEU A 154 5.64 -3.74 23.31
N PRO A 155 4.75 -4.58 23.84
CA PRO A 155 4.87 -5.10 25.21
C PRO A 155 6.19 -5.81 25.50
N THR A 156 6.83 -6.37 24.47
CA THR A 156 8.16 -7.01 24.54
C THR A 156 9.31 -6.03 24.76
N GLY A 157 9.06 -4.71 24.62
CA GLY A 157 10.10 -3.67 24.63
C GLY A 157 10.67 -3.33 23.27
N GLU A 158 10.39 -4.14 22.24
CA GLU A 158 10.77 -3.87 20.86
C GLU A 158 10.11 -2.58 20.34
N ILE A 159 10.86 -1.76 19.62
CA ILE A 159 10.33 -0.57 18.94
C ILE A 159 10.09 -0.93 17.48
N ARG A 160 8.86 -0.74 17.02
CA ARG A 160 8.49 -0.86 15.61
C ARG A 160 8.19 0.50 15.01
N VAL A 161 8.83 0.77 13.88
CA VAL A 161 8.51 1.92 13.03
C VAL A 161 7.45 1.48 12.05
N LEU A 162 6.32 2.19 12.02
CA LEU A 162 5.18 1.93 11.13
C LEU A 162 4.94 3.15 10.25
N ARG A 163 4.53 2.90 9.02
CA ARG A 163 4.05 3.95 8.12
C ARG A 163 2.55 4.12 8.28
N LEU A 164 2.06 5.34 8.15
CA LEU A 164 0.62 5.60 8.21
C LEU A 164 -0.16 4.80 7.15
N SER A 165 0.42 4.64 5.96
CA SER A 165 -0.17 3.86 4.86
C SER A 165 -0.30 2.35 5.16
N GLU A 166 0.50 1.83 6.09
CA GLU A 166 0.44 0.42 6.49
C GLU A 166 -0.68 0.12 7.49
N ILE A 167 -1.29 1.17 8.07
CA ILE A 167 -2.27 1.03 9.14
C ILE A 167 -3.67 1.20 8.61
N GLY A 168 -4.47 0.16 8.76
CA GLY A 168 -5.90 0.19 8.43
C GLY A 168 -6.73 0.75 9.57
N TYR A 169 -6.63 0.16 10.74
CA TYR A 169 -7.40 0.57 11.91
C TYR A 169 -6.78 0.06 13.22
N PHE A 170 -7.27 0.61 14.33
CA PHE A 170 -6.94 0.17 15.68
C PHE A 170 -8.21 -0.37 16.34
N LYS A 171 -8.06 -1.48 17.09
CA LYS A 171 -9.11 -2.12 17.86
C LYS A 171 -8.69 -2.24 19.31
N PHE A 172 -9.55 -1.83 20.23
CA PHE A 172 -9.29 -2.02 21.65
C PHE A 172 -9.65 -3.45 22.08
N ASN A 173 -8.67 -4.18 22.53
CA ASN A 173 -8.85 -5.52 23.09
C ASN A 173 -9.15 -5.41 24.60
N ALA A 174 -10.42 -5.66 24.98
CA ALA A 174 -10.87 -5.53 26.36
C ALA A 174 -10.23 -6.56 27.30
N SER A 175 -9.94 -7.77 26.81
CA SER A 175 -9.32 -8.83 27.62
C SER A 175 -7.87 -8.52 27.95
N ARG A 176 -7.12 -7.96 26.99
CA ARG A 176 -5.72 -7.56 27.16
C ARG A 176 -5.56 -6.13 27.68
N ARG A 177 -6.65 -5.37 27.70
CA ARG A 177 -6.70 -3.95 28.07
C ARG A 177 -5.67 -3.09 27.32
N CYS A 178 -5.50 -3.36 26.03
CA CYS A 178 -4.58 -2.64 25.14
C CYS A 178 -5.21 -2.39 23.76
N TRP A 179 -4.67 -1.41 23.06
CA TRP A 179 -4.97 -1.22 21.65
C TRP A 179 -4.15 -2.19 20.81
N GLU A 180 -4.76 -2.70 19.77
CA GLU A 180 -4.15 -3.55 18.75
C GLU A 180 -4.23 -2.81 17.41
N VAL A 181 -3.13 -2.77 16.66
CA VAL A 181 -3.06 -2.14 15.34
C VAL A 181 -3.12 -3.20 14.25
N PHE A 182 -4.00 -2.99 13.28
CA PHE A 182 -4.19 -3.84 12.11
C PHE A 182 -3.41 -3.25 10.93
N LEU A 183 -2.40 -4.01 10.47
CA LEU A 183 -1.48 -3.60 9.42
C LEU A 183 -1.83 -4.22 8.08
N PHE A 184 -1.42 -3.57 7.00
CA PHE A 184 -1.62 -3.97 5.60
C PHE A 184 -1.19 -5.43 5.33
N ILE A 185 -0.11 -5.89 5.96
CA ILE A 185 0.38 -7.27 5.86
C ILE A 185 -0.45 -8.27 6.69
N GLN A 186 -1.70 -7.92 7.03
CA GLN A 186 -2.61 -8.69 7.91
C GLN A 186 -1.97 -9.07 9.26
N LYS A 187 -0.99 -8.31 9.69
CA LYS A 187 -0.35 -8.51 10.98
C LYS A 187 -1.01 -7.66 12.05
N LEU A 188 -1.43 -8.32 13.11
CA LEU A 188 -1.93 -7.68 14.32
C LEU A 188 -0.77 -7.45 15.28
N LEU A 189 -0.58 -6.22 15.73
CA LEU A 189 0.39 -5.89 16.77
C LEU A 189 -0.31 -5.31 17.98
N ALA A 190 -0.09 -5.92 19.15
CA ALA A 190 -0.55 -5.37 20.42
C ALA A 190 0.36 -4.20 20.84
N MET A 191 -0.26 -3.10 21.24
CA MET A 191 0.44 -1.92 21.76
C MET A 191 0.60 -2.02 23.28
N ARG A 192 1.45 -1.19 23.87
CA ARG A 192 1.55 -1.10 25.34
C ARG A 192 0.23 -0.65 25.94
N SER A 193 -0.12 -1.17 27.11
CA SER A 193 -1.35 -0.83 27.83
C SER A 193 -1.44 0.63 28.28
N SER A 194 -0.32 1.35 28.30
CA SER A 194 -0.27 2.79 28.57
C SER A 194 -0.78 3.66 27.41
N ILE A 195 -0.89 3.11 26.20
CA ILE A 195 -1.39 3.84 25.03
C ILE A 195 -2.91 3.94 25.10
N ASN A 196 -3.42 5.16 25.01
CA ASN A 196 -4.86 5.45 24.97
C ASN A 196 -5.30 6.00 23.60
N ALA A 197 -6.61 6.15 23.40
CA ALA A 197 -7.16 6.64 22.13
C ALA A 197 -6.62 8.04 21.76
N MET A 198 -6.44 8.94 22.71
CA MET A 198 -5.92 10.28 22.45
C MET A 198 -4.48 10.27 21.95
N ASN A 199 -3.65 9.35 22.46
CA ASN A 199 -2.30 9.16 21.93
C ASN A 199 -2.33 8.75 20.46
N ILE A 200 -3.22 7.81 20.07
CA ILE A 200 -3.35 7.35 18.69
C ILE A 200 -3.84 8.48 17.78
N LEU A 201 -4.89 9.20 18.19
CA LEU A 201 -5.46 10.30 17.43
C LEU A 201 -4.47 11.47 17.26
N GLY A 202 -3.58 11.67 18.21
CA GLY A 202 -2.55 12.70 18.17
C GLY A 202 -1.44 12.46 17.13
N PHE A 203 -1.30 11.22 16.62
CA PHE A 203 -0.26 10.91 15.62
C PHE A 203 -0.57 11.43 14.23
N SER A 204 -1.84 11.46 13.83
CA SER A 204 -2.23 11.89 12.49
C SER A 204 -3.69 12.28 12.43
N SER A 205 -4.00 13.33 11.66
CA SER A 205 -5.37 13.73 11.31
C SER A 205 -6.12 12.68 10.46
N GLN A 206 -5.40 11.71 9.89
CA GLN A 206 -5.99 10.58 9.17
C GLN A 206 -6.65 9.56 10.09
N PHE A 207 -6.34 9.57 11.39
CA PHE A 207 -6.94 8.66 12.37
C PHE A 207 -8.21 9.27 12.96
N VAL A 208 -9.32 8.58 12.76
CA VAL A 208 -10.63 9.02 13.23
C VAL A 208 -11.24 7.95 14.11
N GLN A 209 -11.65 8.35 15.32
CA GLN A 209 -12.36 7.44 16.22
C GLN A 209 -13.81 7.29 15.76
N ILE A 210 -14.25 6.07 15.51
CA ILE A 210 -15.61 5.72 15.08
C ILE A 210 -16.43 5.00 16.15
N HIS A 211 -15.74 4.41 17.13
CA HIS A 211 -16.34 3.70 18.26
C HIS A 211 -15.41 3.76 19.48
N LYS A 212 -15.92 3.52 20.69
CA LYS A 212 -15.07 3.45 21.88
C LYS A 212 -13.89 2.48 21.75
N SER A 213 -14.05 1.47 20.91
CA SER A 213 -13.06 0.41 20.67
C SER A 213 -12.46 0.41 19.26
N TYR A 214 -12.78 1.40 18.42
CA TYR A 214 -12.26 1.45 17.05
C TYR A 214 -11.83 2.85 16.64
N ILE A 215 -10.64 2.93 16.05
CA ILE A 215 -10.09 4.11 15.37
C ILE A 215 -9.66 3.63 13.99
N ILE A 216 -10.12 4.30 12.94
CA ILE A 216 -9.78 3.96 11.55
C ILE A 216 -8.79 4.96 10.97
N ASN A 217 -8.02 4.50 9.99
CA ASN A 217 -7.35 5.38 9.05
C ASN A 217 -8.30 5.65 7.88
N ILE A 218 -8.74 6.91 7.74
CA ILE A 218 -9.72 7.30 6.72
C ILE A 218 -9.21 7.10 5.28
N GLN A 219 -7.90 7.00 5.07
CA GLN A 219 -7.33 6.69 3.76
C GLN A 219 -7.70 5.29 3.25
N HIS A 220 -8.04 4.39 4.16
CA HIS A 220 -8.46 3.02 3.84
C HIS A 220 -9.96 2.80 4.00
N LEU A 221 -10.75 3.85 4.22
CA LEU A 221 -12.20 3.75 4.28
C LEU A 221 -12.79 3.68 2.86
N ALA A 222 -13.50 2.59 2.56
CA ALA A 222 -14.15 2.38 1.27
C ALA A 222 -15.55 3.01 1.24
N MET A 223 -16.36 2.74 2.27
CA MET A 223 -17.71 3.29 2.37
C MET A 223 -18.24 3.24 3.80
N ILE A 224 -19.27 4.03 4.04
CA ILE A 224 -20.08 3.99 5.26
C ILE A 224 -21.45 3.43 4.88
N ASP A 225 -21.84 2.32 5.49
CA ASP A 225 -23.12 1.66 5.30
C ASP A 225 -23.91 1.66 6.62
N GLY A 226 -24.88 2.57 6.73
CA GLY A 226 -25.64 2.79 7.97
C GLY A 226 -24.76 3.22 9.15
N ASP A 227 -24.57 2.32 10.11
CA ASP A 227 -23.73 2.52 11.30
C ASP A 227 -22.46 1.64 11.28
N GLU A 228 -21.98 1.31 10.09
CA GLU A 228 -20.77 0.53 9.89
C GLU A 228 -19.81 1.16 8.88
N CYS A 229 -18.52 1.07 9.14
CA CYS A 229 -17.45 1.36 8.19
C CYS A 229 -17.02 0.09 7.49
N ILE A 230 -16.90 0.15 6.16
CA ILE A 230 -16.31 -0.87 5.31
C ILE A 230 -14.99 -0.34 4.81
N MET A 231 -13.92 -1.06 5.09
CA MET A 231 -12.57 -0.67 4.71
C MET A 231 -12.19 -1.27 3.35
N TYR A 232 -11.27 -0.63 2.63
CA TYR A 232 -10.65 -1.24 1.46
C TYR A 232 -9.85 -2.49 1.83
N PRO A 233 -9.69 -3.47 0.91
CA PRO A 233 -8.73 -4.55 1.11
C PRO A 233 -7.33 -4.01 1.41
N PRO A 234 -6.56 -4.68 2.27
CA PRO A 234 -6.84 -5.97 2.93
C PRO A 234 -7.60 -5.84 4.26
N PHE A 235 -8.14 -4.67 4.61
CA PHE A 235 -8.78 -4.39 5.90
C PHE A 235 -10.29 -4.69 5.92
N ASN A 236 -10.84 -5.25 4.84
CA ASN A 236 -12.27 -5.52 4.65
C ASN A 236 -12.77 -6.80 5.32
N GLY A 237 -11.96 -7.42 6.17
CA GLY A 237 -12.30 -8.69 6.84
C GLY A 237 -13.43 -8.60 7.88
N GLU A 238 -13.70 -7.40 8.42
CA GLU A 238 -14.82 -7.16 9.31
C GLU A 238 -15.46 -5.80 9.03
N ARG A 239 -16.77 -5.67 9.33
CA ARG A 239 -17.48 -4.40 9.32
C ARG A 239 -17.26 -3.72 10.67
N LEU A 240 -16.79 -2.48 10.65
CA LEU A 240 -16.41 -1.76 11.87
C LEU A 240 -17.56 -0.88 12.35
N PRO A 241 -18.08 -1.09 13.59
CA PRO A 241 -19.26 -0.36 14.06
C PRO A 241 -18.98 1.12 14.33
N ILE A 242 -19.92 1.98 13.99
CA ILE A 242 -19.91 3.42 14.28
C ILE A 242 -20.86 3.70 15.43
N SER A 243 -20.39 4.27 16.52
CA SER A 243 -21.30 4.77 17.57
C SER A 243 -21.83 6.15 17.19
N SER A 244 -23.08 6.44 17.56
CA SER A 244 -23.74 7.73 17.29
C SER A 244 -22.92 8.94 17.75
N LYS A 245 -22.21 8.81 18.88
CA LYS A 245 -21.29 9.84 19.42
C LYS A 245 -20.21 10.26 18.43
N TYR A 246 -19.69 9.33 17.62
CA TYR A 246 -18.54 9.56 16.72
C TYR A 246 -18.96 9.81 15.26
N LYS A 247 -20.23 9.56 14.91
CA LYS A 247 -20.75 9.65 13.54
C LYS A 247 -20.56 11.05 12.94
N LYS A 248 -20.83 12.09 13.73
CA LYS A 248 -20.66 13.50 13.28
C LYS A 248 -19.20 13.84 13.01
N ALA A 249 -18.28 13.40 13.88
CA ALA A 249 -16.85 13.65 13.71
C ALA A 249 -16.31 12.94 12.45
N LEU A 250 -16.76 11.71 12.19
CA LEU A 250 -16.40 10.97 10.98
C LEU A 250 -16.91 11.68 9.72
N GLN A 251 -18.16 12.15 9.71
CA GLN A 251 -18.74 12.88 8.56
C GLN A 251 -18.02 14.19 8.28
N SER A 252 -17.57 14.91 9.32
CA SER A 252 -16.82 16.14 9.15
C SER A 252 -15.38 15.95 8.65
N SER A 253 -14.88 14.72 8.61
CA SER A 253 -13.57 14.39 8.06
C SER A 253 -13.55 14.32 6.53
N PHE A 254 -14.72 14.47 5.87
CA PHE A 254 -14.87 14.43 4.42
C PHE A 254 -15.41 15.74 3.90
N ILE A 255 -14.97 16.15 2.70
CA ILE A 255 -15.63 17.18 1.93
C ILE A 255 -16.88 16.55 1.32
N GLN A 256 -18.07 16.97 1.75
CA GLN A 256 -19.33 16.57 1.11
C GLN A 256 -19.58 17.51 -0.07
N LEU A 257 -19.76 16.91 -1.25
CA LEU A 257 -20.20 17.62 -2.46
C LEU A 257 -21.72 17.76 -2.45
#